data_fa17c52f544b65008db60427c92683a2
#
_entry.id   fa17c52f544b65008db60427c92683a2
#
_cell.length_a   1.000
_cell.length_b   1.000
_cell.length_c   1.000
_cell.angle_alpha   90.00
_cell.angle_beta   90.00
_cell.angle_gamma   90.00
#
_symmetry.space_group_name_H-M   'P 1'
#
loop_
_entity.id
_entity.type
_entity.pdbx_description
1 polymer ?
#
loop_
_entity_poly.entity_id
_entity_poly.type
_entity_poly.pdbx_seq_one_letter_code
_entity_poly.pdbx_strand_id
1 'polypeptide(L)' 'MQMNKTVLITGVAGLLGSRLADWIIENKPEYTIVGIDDLSGGFKENINPKVNFWQMDLV' A
#
# COMPACT_ATOMS: atom_id res chain seq x y z
N MET A 1 0.00 20.60 -16.39
CA MET A 1 -0.77 19.34 -16.31
C MET A 1 -0.29 18.50 -15.15
N GLN A 2 -1.21 18.04 -14.35
CA GLN A 2 -0.87 17.22 -13.22
C GLN A 2 -0.82 15.75 -13.62
N MET A 3 0.25 15.08 -13.27
CA MET A 3 0.39 13.67 -13.56
C MET A 3 0.26 12.87 -12.28
N ASN A 4 -0.71 11.97 -12.25
CA ASN A 4 -0.86 11.05 -11.13
C ASN A 4 0.12 9.91 -11.29
N LYS A 5 0.75 9.55 -10.19
CA LYS A 5 1.66 8.43 -10.17
C LYS A 5 1.04 7.28 -9.39
N THR A 6 1.30 6.07 -9.85
CA THR A 6 0.86 4.87 -9.17
C THR A 6 2.08 4.20 -8.54
N VAL A 7 1.97 3.91 -7.26
CA VAL A 7 3.03 3.24 -6.51
C VAL A 7 2.54 1.86 -6.14
N LEU A 8 3.34 0.85 -6.43
CA LEU A 8 3.04 -0.53 -6.05
C LEU A 8 3.87 -0.88 -4.82
N ILE A 9 3.20 -1.35 -3.78
CA ILE A 9 3.86 -1.79 -2.56
C ILE A 9 3.53 -3.25 -2.34
N THR A 10 4.56 -4.11 -2.37
CA THR A 10 4.40 -5.51 -1.97
C THR A 10 4.64 -5.60 -0.47
N GLY A 11 3.95 -6.51 0.20
CA GLY A 11 4.03 -6.61 1.64
C GLY A 11 3.36 -5.46 2.36
N VAL A 12 2.30 -4.92 1.78
CA VAL A 12 1.66 -3.69 2.25
C VAL A 12 1.01 -3.85 3.63
N ALA A 13 0.68 -5.08 4.02
CA ALA A 13 0.08 -5.34 5.34
C ALA A 13 1.14 -5.53 6.43
N GLY A 14 2.41 -5.60 6.05
CA GLY A 14 3.51 -5.70 7.00
C GLY A 14 3.81 -4.36 7.65
N LEU A 15 4.66 -4.40 8.66
CA LEU A 15 4.97 -3.20 9.44
C LEU A 15 5.61 -2.10 8.58
N LEU A 16 6.59 -2.48 7.78
CA LEU A 16 7.31 -1.51 6.96
C LEU A 16 6.47 -1.02 5.80
N GLY A 17 5.79 -1.94 5.10
CA GLY A 17 4.98 -1.58 3.95
C GLY A 17 3.80 -0.71 4.31
N SER A 18 3.14 -0.99 5.43
CA SER A 18 2.01 -0.19 5.88
C SER A 18 2.44 1.23 6.26
N ARG A 19 3.61 1.37 6.87
CA ARG A 19 4.14 2.69 7.23
C ARG A 19 4.53 3.49 6.00
N LEU A 20 5.10 2.82 5.01
CA LEU A 20 5.44 3.48 3.75
C LEU A 20 4.18 3.99 3.06
N ALA A 21 3.14 3.18 3.02
CA ALA A 21 1.87 3.58 2.42
C ALA A 21 1.28 4.79 3.15
N ASP A 22 1.29 4.77 4.47
CA ASP A 22 0.79 5.88 5.27
C ASP A 22 1.56 7.17 4.97
N TRP A 23 2.88 7.06 4.87
CA TRP A 23 3.74 8.21 4.60
C TRP A 23 3.41 8.82 3.24
N ILE A 24 3.25 7.97 2.22
CA ILE A 24 2.95 8.45 0.87
C ILE A 24 1.58 9.13 0.84
N ILE A 25 0.59 8.51 1.47
CA ILE A 25 -0.75 9.07 1.50
C ILE A 25 -0.76 10.45 2.16
N GLU A 26 0.01 10.59 3.22
CA GLU A 26 0.05 11.85 3.98
C GLU A 26 0.85 12.93 3.27
N ASN A 27 1.95 12.56 2.62
CA ASN A 27 2.88 13.53 2.04
C ASN A 27 2.74 13.69 0.53
N LYS A 28 2.18 12.70 -0.15
CA LYS A 28 1.98 12.70 -1.60
C LYS A 28 0.56 12.27 -1.93
N PRO A 29 -0.45 13.06 -1.53
CA PRO A 29 -1.84 12.63 -1.69
C PRO A 29 -2.29 12.47 -3.14
N GLU A 30 -1.53 13.01 -4.07
CA GLU A 30 -1.83 12.85 -5.50
C GLU A 30 -1.45 11.48 -6.03
N TYR A 31 -0.69 10.68 -5.28
CA TYR A 31 -0.28 9.35 -5.73
C TYR A 31 -1.38 8.34 -5.45
N THR A 32 -1.52 7.39 -6.37
CA THR A 32 -2.39 6.23 -6.18
C THR A 32 -1.52 5.08 -5.68
N ILE A 33 -1.93 4.45 -4.60
CA ILE A 33 -1.17 3.34 -4.03
C ILE A 33 -1.92 2.05 -4.27
N VAL A 34 -1.25 1.09 -4.89
CA VAL A 34 -1.72 -0.28 -5.04
C VAL A 34 -0.86 -1.15 -4.14
N GLY A 35 -1.50 -1.84 -3.22
CA GLY A 35 -0.79 -2.68 -2.27
C GLY A 35 -1.13 -4.15 -2.47
N ILE A 36 -0.13 -5.01 -2.37
CA ILE A 36 -0.28 -6.45 -2.53
C ILE A 36 0.29 -7.14 -1.30
N ASP A 37 -0.44 -8.09 -0.76
CA ASP A 37 0.02 -8.88 0.37
C ASP A 37 -0.77 -10.18 0.41
N ASP A 38 -0.14 -11.25 0.87
CA ASP A 38 -0.83 -12.52 1.09
C ASP A 38 -1.34 -12.65 2.52
N LEU A 39 -1.04 -11.68 3.37
CA LEU A 39 -1.41 -11.61 4.77
C LEU A 39 -0.76 -12.67 5.65
N SER A 40 0.28 -13.34 5.15
CA SER A 40 0.98 -14.35 5.95
C SER A 40 1.85 -13.74 7.04
N GLY A 41 2.40 -12.55 6.80
CA GLY A 41 3.28 -11.88 7.75
C GLY A 41 2.78 -10.54 8.21
N GLY A 42 1.52 -10.21 7.94
CA GLY A 42 0.96 -8.92 8.31
C GLY A 42 -0.53 -9.02 8.53
N PHE A 43 -1.14 -7.91 8.88
CA PHE A 43 -2.56 -7.86 9.19
C PHE A 43 -3.26 -6.85 8.29
N LYS A 44 -4.43 -7.23 7.79
CA LYS A 44 -5.22 -6.34 6.94
C LYS A 44 -5.54 -5.03 7.66
N GLU A 45 -5.68 -5.05 8.96
CA GLU A 45 -5.97 -3.87 9.77
C GLU A 45 -4.86 -2.84 9.71
N ASN A 46 -3.64 -3.24 9.35
CA ASN A 46 -2.52 -2.31 9.21
C ASN A 46 -2.59 -1.50 7.93
N ILE A 47 -3.42 -1.90 6.98
CA ILE A 47 -3.45 -1.28 5.68
C ILE A 47 -4.32 -0.02 5.72
N ASN A 48 -3.76 1.10 5.27
CA ASN A 48 -4.51 2.35 5.19
C ASN A 48 -5.69 2.17 4.23
N PRO A 49 -6.89 2.63 4.61
CA PRO A 49 -8.08 2.45 3.75
C PRO A 49 -7.98 3.13 2.39
N LYS A 50 -7.03 4.07 2.23
CA LYS A 50 -6.82 4.71 0.93
C LYS A 50 -5.98 3.90 -0.03
N VAL A 51 -5.41 2.77 0.44
CA VAL A 51 -4.65 1.86 -0.40
C VAL A 51 -5.61 0.97 -1.19
N ASN A 52 -5.38 0.83 -2.48
CA ASN A 52 -6.09 -0.17 -3.29
C ASN A 52 -5.43 -1.52 -3.01
N PHE A 53 -6.05 -2.32 -2.18
CA PHE A 53 -5.45 -3.54 -1.68
C PHE A 53 -5.90 -4.76 -2.46
N TRP A 54 -4.93 -5.59 -2.82
CA TRP A 54 -5.16 -6.87 -3.47
C TRP A 54 -4.51 -7.97 -2.63
N GLN A 55 -5.30 -8.89 -2.15
CA GLN A 55 -4.76 -10.05 -1.45
C GLN A 55 -4.37 -11.10 -2.47
N MET A 56 -3.07 -11.35 -2.60
CA MET A 56 -2.59 -12.34 -3.54
C MET A 56 -1.21 -12.84 -3.13
N ASP A 57 -0.92 -14.06 -3.52
CA ASP A 57 0.36 -14.69 -3.32
C ASP A 57 1.23 -14.41 -4.54
N LEU A 58 2.43 -13.89 -4.31
CA LEU A 58 3.35 -13.54 -5.38
C LEU A 58 4.31 -14.67 -5.74
N VAL A 59 4.21 -15.80 -5.06
CA VAL A 59 5.10 -16.94 -5.30
C VAL A 59 4.57 -17.82 -6.41
#